data_334b30da6461f140faba750d1c9981ce
#
_entry.id   334b30da6461f140faba750d1c9981ce
#
_cell.length_a   1.000
_cell.length_b   1.000
_cell.length_c   1.000
_cell.angle_alpha   90.00
_cell.angle_beta   90.00
_cell.angle_gamma   90.00
#
_symmetry.space_group_name_H-M   'P 1'
#
loop_
_entity.id
_entity.type
_entity.pdbx_description
1 polymer ?
#
loop_
_entity_poly.entity_id
_entity_poly.type
_entity_poly.pdbx_seq_one_letter_code
_entity_poly.pdbx_strand_id
1 'polypeptide(L)'
;SMIPFLQNDDCTRALMGSNMQRQAVPLLMTEAPVIGTGIENKTARDSGVCVVAEADGEVLLSESDKIIVREDDGKVHEYKLTKFSRSNQSNCYNQRPIVFKGDKVKEGDVIADGPSTQNGEIALGKNPLIGFMTWEGYNYEDAVLLSERLVRDDVYTSIHIEEYEIEARDTKLGPEEITRDIPSASSDSIKDLD
;
A
#
# COMPACT_ATOMS: atom_id res chain seq x y z
N SER A 1 6.19 13.34 -15.25
CA SER A 1 7.08 13.18 -14.09
C SER A 1 6.38 13.59 -12.79
N MET A 2 6.59 12.82 -11.73
CA MET A 2 6.05 13.10 -10.37
C MET A 2 7.08 13.76 -9.46
N ILE A 3 8.24 14.15 -9.95
CA ILE A 3 9.27 14.83 -9.17
C ILE A 3 9.04 16.35 -9.28
N PRO A 4 8.63 17.02 -8.20
CA PRO A 4 8.49 18.48 -8.22
C PRO A 4 9.86 19.15 -8.34
N PHE A 5 9.88 20.32 -8.98
CA PHE A 5 11.12 21.10 -9.23
C PHE A 5 12.23 20.32 -9.97
N LEU A 6 11.85 19.39 -10.83
CA LEU A 6 12.79 18.55 -11.57
C LEU A 6 13.83 19.36 -12.36
N GLN A 7 13.43 20.52 -12.90
CA GLN A 7 14.33 21.40 -13.64
C GLN A 7 15.47 21.98 -12.78
N ASN A 8 15.33 21.98 -11.46
CA ASN A 8 16.33 22.48 -10.51
C ASN A 8 17.19 21.34 -9.90
N ASP A 9 16.99 20.12 -10.36
CA ASP A 9 17.67 18.94 -9.81
C ASP A 9 18.75 18.43 -10.76
N ASP A 10 19.81 17.84 -10.18
CA ASP A 10 20.84 17.17 -10.97
C ASP A 10 20.28 15.88 -11.60
N CYS A 11 20.71 15.59 -12.82
CA CYS A 11 20.27 14.41 -13.57
C CYS A 11 20.52 13.11 -12.80
N THR A 12 21.68 12.97 -12.15
CA THR A 12 22.03 11.79 -11.36
C THR A 12 21.09 11.58 -10.17
N ARG A 13 20.76 12.66 -9.45
CA ARG A 13 19.85 12.61 -8.30
C ARG A 13 18.40 12.42 -8.73
N ALA A 14 17.98 13.00 -9.84
CA ALA A 14 16.67 12.78 -10.42
C ALA A 14 16.47 11.32 -10.83
N LEU A 15 17.48 10.66 -11.40
CA LEU A 15 17.48 9.24 -11.71
C LEU A 15 17.30 8.39 -10.44
N MET A 16 18.07 8.66 -9.40
CA MET A 16 17.96 7.96 -8.11
C MET A 16 16.56 8.15 -7.51
N GLY A 17 16.05 9.36 -7.46
CA GLY A 17 14.72 9.68 -6.96
C GLY A 17 13.61 8.98 -7.74
N SER A 18 13.69 8.97 -9.05
CA SER A 18 12.74 8.26 -9.93
C SER A 18 12.73 6.75 -9.66
N ASN A 19 13.89 6.14 -9.47
CA ASN A 19 14.01 4.73 -9.14
C ASN A 19 13.42 4.43 -7.75
N MET A 20 13.69 5.28 -6.75
CA MET A 20 13.16 5.13 -5.40
C MET A 20 11.63 5.28 -5.33
N GLN A 21 11.01 6.15 -6.13
CA GLN A 21 9.55 6.24 -6.24
C GLN A 21 8.92 4.91 -6.64
N ARG A 22 9.55 4.15 -7.54
CA ARG A 22 9.05 2.85 -7.98
C ARG A 22 9.21 1.73 -6.95
N GLN A 23 10.01 1.96 -5.91
CA GLN A 23 10.29 1.01 -4.84
C GLN A 23 9.56 1.37 -3.53
N ALA A 24 8.69 2.38 -3.57
CA ALA A 24 7.95 2.81 -2.40
C ALA A 24 7.01 1.72 -1.89
N VAL A 25 7.13 1.39 -0.61
CA VAL A 25 6.30 0.39 0.06
C VAL A 25 4.98 1.03 0.46
N PRO A 26 3.83 0.38 0.22
CA PRO A 26 2.54 0.86 0.72
C PRO A 26 2.53 0.92 2.25
N LEU A 27 2.27 2.10 2.79
CA LEU A 27 2.19 2.31 4.23
C LEU A 27 0.77 2.07 4.74
N LEU A 28 0.67 1.80 6.04
CA LEU A 28 -0.62 1.63 6.72
C LEU A 28 -1.50 2.88 6.55
N MET A 29 -0.92 4.06 6.72
CA MET A 29 -1.55 5.34 6.43
C MET A 29 -0.59 6.23 5.65
N THR A 30 -0.98 6.62 4.44
CA THR A 30 -0.20 7.50 3.57
C THR A 30 -0.73 8.92 3.59
N GLU A 31 0.08 9.86 3.14
CA GLU A 31 -0.30 11.26 2.97
C GLU A 31 0.03 11.71 1.55
N ALA A 32 -0.91 12.45 0.94
CA ALA A 32 -0.66 13.09 -0.33
C ALA A 32 0.48 14.12 -0.19
N PRO A 33 1.32 14.29 -1.21
CA PRO A 33 2.41 15.24 -1.15
C PRO A 33 1.88 16.67 -1.06
N VAL A 34 2.49 17.50 -0.22
CA VAL A 34 2.13 18.92 -0.07
C VAL A 34 2.39 19.68 -1.38
N ILE A 35 3.46 19.30 -2.10
CA ILE A 35 3.79 19.87 -3.40
C ILE A 35 3.84 18.73 -4.41
N GLY A 36 3.03 18.84 -5.46
CA GLY A 36 2.94 17.87 -6.54
C GLY A 36 3.14 18.53 -7.90
N THR A 37 3.11 17.71 -8.94
CA THR A 37 3.25 18.12 -10.34
C THR A 37 1.92 18.20 -11.08
N GLY A 38 0.82 17.79 -10.42
CA GLY A 38 -0.53 17.78 -10.98
C GLY A 38 -0.89 16.50 -11.74
N ILE A 39 0.03 15.54 -11.86
CA ILE A 39 -0.22 14.26 -12.54
C ILE A 39 -0.69 13.16 -11.57
N GLU A 40 -0.60 13.39 -10.27
CA GLU A 40 -0.82 12.41 -9.22
C GLU A 40 -2.23 11.83 -9.27
N ASN A 41 -3.25 12.67 -9.41
CA ASN A 41 -4.65 12.22 -9.52
C ASN A 41 -4.89 11.36 -10.76
N LYS A 42 -4.38 11.81 -11.90
CA LYS A 42 -4.51 11.05 -13.15
C LYS A 42 -3.82 9.70 -13.05
N THR A 43 -2.61 9.67 -12.50
CA THR A 43 -1.84 8.45 -12.34
C THR A 43 -2.54 7.46 -11.40
N ALA A 44 -3.13 7.94 -10.30
CA ALA A 44 -3.88 7.10 -9.37
C ALA A 44 -5.09 6.43 -10.03
N ARG A 45 -5.86 7.19 -10.83
CA ARG A 45 -7.00 6.65 -11.58
C ARG A 45 -6.57 5.66 -12.67
N ASP A 46 -5.61 6.05 -13.49
CA ASP A 46 -5.18 5.26 -14.66
C ASP A 46 -4.44 3.97 -14.24
N SER A 47 -3.88 3.91 -13.04
CA SER A 47 -3.21 2.71 -12.50
C SER A 47 -4.17 1.60 -12.09
N GLY A 48 -5.47 1.91 -11.90
CA GLY A 48 -6.49 0.96 -11.47
C GLY A 48 -6.38 0.53 -10.00
N VAL A 49 -5.56 1.19 -9.18
CA VAL A 49 -5.46 0.89 -7.73
C VAL A 49 -6.64 1.46 -6.95
N CYS A 50 -7.23 2.54 -7.43
CA CYS A 50 -8.44 3.15 -6.88
C CYS A 50 -9.68 2.57 -7.53
N VAL A 51 -10.77 2.53 -6.78
CA VAL A 51 -12.08 2.20 -7.34
C VAL A 51 -12.76 3.50 -7.79
N VAL A 52 -13.21 3.50 -9.03
CA VAL A 52 -13.80 4.67 -9.70
C VAL A 52 -15.27 4.39 -10.00
N ALA A 53 -16.13 5.40 -9.82
CA ALA A 53 -17.54 5.28 -10.15
C ALA A 53 -17.71 5.15 -11.68
N GLU A 54 -18.51 4.18 -12.12
CA GLU A 54 -18.78 3.92 -13.54
C GLU A 54 -19.90 4.79 -14.10
N ALA A 55 -20.75 5.35 -13.23
CA ALA A 55 -21.87 6.22 -13.61
C ALA A 55 -22.19 7.21 -12.50
N ASP A 56 -22.98 8.24 -12.86
CA ASP A 56 -23.51 9.20 -11.90
C ASP A 56 -24.56 8.54 -10.99
N GLY A 57 -24.52 8.84 -9.68
CA GLY A 57 -25.46 8.24 -8.76
C GLY A 57 -25.30 8.70 -7.31
N GLU A 58 -26.01 8.00 -6.43
CA GLU A 58 -26.02 8.21 -4.99
C GLU A 58 -25.53 6.97 -4.24
N VAL A 59 -24.63 7.14 -3.27
CA VAL A 59 -24.13 6.06 -2.42
C VAL A 59 -25.23 5.61 -1.46
N LEU A 60 -25.70 4.38 -1.61
CA LEU A 60 -26.69 3.77 -0.71
C LEU A 60 -26.05 3.16 0.53
N LEU A 61 -24.88 2.55 0.36
CA LEU A 61 -24.16 1.85 1.39
C LEU A 61 -22.65 2.00 1.17
N SER A 62 -21.92 2.25 2.24
CA SER A 62 -20.46 2.27 2.25
C SER A 62 -19.98 1.45 3.45
N GLU A 63 -19.43 0.29 3.18
CA GLU A 63 -18.85 -0.63 4.15
C GLU A 63 -17.36 -0.85 3.84
N SER A 64 -16.65 -1.49 4.73
CA SER A 64 -15.22 -1.69 4.58
C SER A 64 -14.83 -2.55 3.37
N ASP A 65 -15.72 -3.46 2.94
CA ASP A 65 -15.50 -4.45 1.89
C ASP A 65 -16.30 -4.19 0.60
N LYS A 66 -17.29 -3.28 0.66
CA LYS A 66 -18.12 -2.96 -0.50
C LYS A 66 -18.74 -1.57 -0.43
N ILE A 67 -19.01 -1.02 -1.61
CA ILE A 67 -19.78 0.21 -1.80
C ILE A 67 -20.93 -0.10 -2.75
N ILE A 68 -22.13 0.35 -2.41
CA ILE A 68 -23.32 0.21 -3.26
C ILE A 68 -23.75 1.60 -3.70
N VAL A 69 -23.83 1.81 -5.01
CA VAL A 69 -24.26 3.05 -5.63
C VAL A 69 -25.53 2.79 -6.42
N ARG A 70 -26.54 3.64 -6.25
CA ARG A 70 -27.72 3.70 -7.10
C ARG A 70 -27.46 4.74 -8.17
N GLU A 71 -27.39 4.28 -9.40
CA GLU A 71 -27.23 5.14 -10.58
C GLU A 71 -28.51 5.99 -10.82
N ASP A 72 -28.36 7.09 -11.51
CA ASP A 72 -29.49 7.99 -11.82
C ASP A 72 -30.54 7.31 -12.72
N ASP A 73 -30.18 6.28 -13.49
CA ASP A 73 -31.08 5.43 -14.25
C ASP A 73 -31.87 4.41 -13.41
N GLY A 74 -31.60 4.35 -12.09
CA GLY A 74 -32.23 3.47 -11.12
C GLY A 74 -31.56 2.10 -10.96
N LYS A 75 -30.48 1.79 -11.69
CA LYS A 75 -29.71 0.59 -11.45
C LYS A 75 -28.91 0.69 -10.16
N VAL A 76 -28.60 -0.47 -9.60
CA VAL A 76 -27.79 -0.59 -8.41
C VAL A 76 -26.49 -1.30 -8.77
N HIS A 77 -25.37 -0.64 -8.56
CA HIS A 77 -24.06 -1.18 -8.81
C HIS A 77 -23.33 -1.46 -7.48
N GLU A 78 -22.77 -2.67 -7.36
CA GLU A 78 -21.99 -3.10 -6.19
C GLU A 78 -20.51 -3.14 -6.54
N TYR A 79 -19.72 -2.30 -5.85
CA TYR A 79 -18.26 -2.26 -5.95
C TYR A 79 -17.67 -3.05 -4.79
N LYS A 80 -17.06 -4.20 -5.07
CA LYS A 80 -16.33 -4.99 -4.07
C LYS A 80 -14.92 -4.46 -3.91
N LEU A 81 -14.50 -4.27 -2.66
CA LEU A 81 -13.18 -3.76 -2.31
C LEU A 81 -12.23 -4.91 -1.96
N THR A 82 -11.01 -4.83 -2.45
CA THR A 82 -9.94 -5.76 -2.07
C THR A 82 -9.44 -5.42 -0.68
N LYS A 83 -9.44 -6.41 0.21
CA LYS A 83 -9.04 -6.25 1.61
C LYS A 83 -7.81 -7.10 1.91
N PHE A 84 -6.75 -6.48 2.41
CA PHE A 84 -5.55 -7.11 2.96
C PHE A 84 -5.04 -8.31 2.15
N SER A 85 -4.98 -8.20 0.84
CA SER A 85 -4.45 -9.23 -0.03
C SER A 85 -2.95 -9.07 -0.25
N ARG A 86 -2.27 -10.20 -0.43
CA ARG A 86 -0.85 -10.22 -0.73
C ARG A 86 -0.59 -9.75 -2.16
N SER A 87 0.36 -8.82 -2.34
CA SER A 87 0.90 -8.46 -3.66
C SER A 87 2.05 -9.40 -4.08
N ASN A 88 2.49 -9.29 -5.33
CA ASN A 88 3.64 -10.07 -5.83
C ASN A 88 4.95 -9.79 -5.08
N GLN A 89 5.08 -8.62 -4.45
CA GLN A 89 6.22 -8.23 -3.63
C GLN A 89 6.01 -8.49 -2.14
N SER A 90 5.01 -9.31 -1.77
CA SER A 90 4.63 -9.59 -0.39
C SER A 90 4.21 -8.36 0.41
N ASN A 91 3.76 -7.31 -0.26
CA ASN A 91 3.15 -6.14 0.37
C ASN A 91 1.65 -6.36 0.56
N CYS A 92 1.00 -5.42 1.22
CA CYS A 92 -0.44 -5.46 1.45
C CYS A 92 -1.19 -4.63 0.41
N TYR A 93 -2.15 -5.25 -0.26
CA TYR A 93 -3.09 -4.59 -1.14
C TYR A 93 -4.42 -4.42 -0.39
N ASN A 94 -4.76 -3.19 -0.04
CA ASN A 94 -5.98 -2.90 0.71
C ASN A 94 -6.66 -1.66 0.16
N GLN A 95 -7.97 -1.78 -0.13
CA GLN A 95 -8.78 -0.66 -0.59
C GLN A 95 -9.68 -0.16 0.54
N ARG A 96 -9.84 1.16 0.63
CA ARG A 96 -10.64 1.82 1.66
C ARG A 96 -11.64 2.76 1.02
N PRO A 97 -12.93 2.70 1.38
CA PRO A 97 -13.91 3.66 0.90
C PRO A 97 -13.59 5.08 1.38
N ILE A 98 -13.81 6.06 0.53
CA ILE A 98 -13.66 7.50 0.83
C ILE A 98 -14.99 8.25 0.74
N VAL A 99 -16.05 7.56 0.35
CA VAL A 99 -17.42 8.10 0.25
C VAL A 99 -18.30 7.57 1.36
N PHE A 100 -19.31 8.33 1.73
CA PHE A 100 -20.26 7.97 2.75
C PHE A 100 -21.66 7.78 2.16
N LYS A 101 -22.52 7.10 2.93
CA LYS A 101 -23.93 6.94 2.56
C LYS A 101 -24.61 8.29 2.35
N GLY A 102 -25.26 8.47 1.21
CA GLY A 102 -25.96 9.69 0.80
C GLY A 102 -25.09 10.65 -0.04
N ASP A 103 -23.81 10.37 -0.22
CA ASP A 103 -22.96 11.15 -1.09
C ASP A 103 -23.36 10.95 -2.55
N LYS A 104 -23.30 12.03 -3.33
CA LYS A 104 -23.47 11.99 -4.77
C LYS A 104 -22.12 11.83 -5.45
N VAL A 105 -22.02 10.88 -6.35
CA VAL A 105 -20.83 10.59 -7.14
C VAL A 105 -21.11 10.77 -8.60
N LYS A 106 -20.10 11.17 -9.35
CA LYS A 106 -20.14 11.29 -10.81
C LYS A 106 -19.30 10.19 -11.44
N GLU A 107 -19.61 9.89 -12.69
CA GLU A 107 -18.76 9.04 -13.51
C GLU A 107 -17.30 9.53 -13.49
N GLY A 108 -16.37 8.65 -13.17
CA GLY A 108 -14.94 8.96 -13.05
C GLY A 108 -14.49 9.47 -11.69
N ASP A 109 -15.39 9.67 -10.72
CA ASP A 109 -15.00 10.00 -9.35
C ASP A 109 -14.39 8.79 -8.63
N VAL A 110 -13.35 9.02 -7.86
CA VAL A 110 -12.76 7.97 -7.01
C VAL A 110 -13.65 7.78 -5.78
N ILE A 111 -14.12 6.56 -5.57
CA ILE A 111 -15.00 6.19 -4.45
C ILE A 111 -14.29 5.37 -3.37
N ALA A 112 -13.16 4.74 -3.72
CA ALA A 112 -12.30 4.07 -2.74
C ALA A 112 -10.83 4.24 -3.11
N ASP A 113 -10.01 4.53 -2.10
CA ASP A 113 -8.57 4.58 -2.22
C ASP A 113 -7.96 3.18 -2.19
N GLY A 114 -6.89 3.00 -2.97
CA GLY A 114 -6.06 1.80 -2.96
C GLY A 114 -4.78 1.97 -2.13
N PRO A 115 -3.82 1.05 -2.31
CA PRO A 115 -2.51 1.17 -1.68
C PRO A 115 -1.78 2.42 -2.19
N SER A 116 -1.06 3.10 -1.29
CA SER A 116 -0.29 4.32 -1.60
C SER A 116 -1.12 5.42 -2.28
N THR A 117 -2.37 5.57 -1.92
CA THR A 117 -3.25 6.64 -2.39
C THR A 117 -4.00 7.31 -1.25
N GLN A 118 -4.31 8.59 -1.42
CA GLN A 118 -5.14 9.37 -0.51
C GLN A 118 -6.06 10.28 -1.32
N ASN A 119 -7.37 10.14 -1.12
CA ASN A 119 -8.41 10.92 -1.82
C ASN A 119 -8.26 10.89 -3.36
N GLY A 120 -7.92 9.72 -3.91
CA GLY A 120 -7.71 9.55 -5.34
C GLY A 120 -6.42 10.15 -5.89
N GLU A 121 -5.49 10.52 -5.04
CA GLU A 121 -4.18 11.05 -5.39
C GLU A 121 -3.07 10.10 -4.93
N ILE A 122 -1.98 9.97 -5.70
CA ILE A 122 -0.85 9.15 -5.31
C ILE A 122 -0.19 9.73 -4.05
N ALA A 123 -0.03 8.88 -3.04
CA ALA A 123 0.57 9.18 -1.75
C ALA A 123 1.58 8.05 -1.41
N LEU A 124 2.83 8.21 -1.84
CA LEU A 124 3.86 7.17 -1.70
C LEU A 124 4.50 7.11 -0.31
N GLY A 125 4.17 8.05 0.57
CA GLY A 125 4.78 8.13 1.89
C GLY A 125 4.09 9.10 2.82
N LYS A 126 4.89 9.83 3.59
CA LYS A 126 4.47 10.81 4.60
C LYS A 126 5.18 12.15 4.38
N ASN A 127 4.66 13.18 5.00
CA ASN A 127 5.25 14.53 5.01
C ASN A 127 5.89 14.80 6.39
N PRO A 128 7.10 14.30 6.70
CA PRO A 128 7.74 14.52 7.98
C PRO A 128 8.40 15.90 8.05
N LEU A 129 8.54 16.43 9.25
CA LEU A 129 9.38 17.60 9.50
C LEU A 129 10.85 17.18 9.54
N ILE A 130 11.70 17.82 8.73
CA ILE A 130 13.12 17.51 8.60
C ILE A 130 13.94 18.74 9.04
N GLY A 131 14.92 18.51 9.91
CA GLY A 131 15.94 19.49 10.28
C GLY A 131 17.28 19.16 9.60
N PHE A 132 17.89 20.13 8.93
CA PHE A 132 19.21 19.98 8.30
C PHE A 132 20.28 20.58 9.20
N MET A 133 21.01 19.74 9.91
CA MET A 133 22.10 20.15 10.79
C MET A 133 23.05 19.00 11.04
N THR A 134 24.25 19.28 11.51
CA THR A 134 25.16 18.25 12.06
C THR A 134 24.72 17.88 13.46
N TRP A 135 24.71 16.58 13.77
CA TRP A 135 24.31 16.08 15.09
C TRP A 135 25.34 15.08 15.63
N GLU A 136 26.35 15.59 16.32
CA GLU A 136 27.37 14.78 17.01
C GLU A 136 28.02 13.66 16.16
N GLY A 137 28.06 13.85 14.84
CA GLY A 137 28.57 12.87 13.88
C GLY A 137 27.66 11.69 13.55
N TYR A 138 26.51 11.54 14.23
CA TYR A 138 25.59 10.41 14.00
C TYR A 138 24.82 10.49 12.67
N ASN A 139 24.85 11.62 12.00
CA ASN A 139 24.27 11.84 10.66
C ASN A 139 25.34 12.13 9.60
N TYR A 140 26.53 11.52 9.74
CA TYR A 140 27.62 11.65 8.77
C TYR A 140 27.26 10.93 7.46
N GLU A 141 27.57 11.58 6.33
CA GLU A 141 27.24 11.14 4.96
C GLU A 141 25.73 10.92 4.76
N ASP A 142 25.32 9.68 4.45
CA ASP A 142 23.92 9.31 4.17
C ASP A 142 23.16 8.84 5.43
N ALA A 143 23.79 8.94 6.61
CA ALA A 143 23.14 8.58 7.88
C ALA A 143 22.08 9.61 8.27
N VAL A 144 20.96 9.14 8.80
CA VAL A 144 19.82 9.97 9.23
C VAL A 144 19.43 9.59 10.65
N LEU A 145 19.18 10.59 11.48
CA LEU A 145 18.57 10.40 12.78
C LEU A 145 17.05 10.48 12.67
N LEU A 146 16.38 9.51 13.28
CA LEU A 146 14.94 9.43 13.30
C LEU A 146 14.40 9.66 14.70
N SER A 147 13.28 10.38 14.82
CA SER A 147 12.57 10.50 16.07
C SER A 147 11.87 9.18 16.44
N GLU A 148 11.89 8.81 17.72
CA GLU A 148 11.12 7.68 18.26
C GLU A 148 9.61 7.79 17.96
N ARG A 149 9.11 8.99 17.77
CA ARG A 149 7.73 9.25 17.37
C ARG A 149 7.32 8.49 16.11
N LEU A 150 8.23 8.32 15.15
CA LEU A 150 7.96 7.62 13.88
C LEU A 150 7.58 6.14 14.13
N VAL A 151 8.17 5.54 15.14
CA VAL A 151 7.86 4.15 15.54
C VAL A 151 6.60 4.12 16.41
N ARG A 152 6.53 5.00 17.42
CA ARG A 152 5.42 5.04 18.37
C ARG A 152 4.06 5.32 17.72
N ASP A 153 4.05 6.23 16.75
CA ASP A 153 2.82 6.70 16.08
C ASP A 153 2.57 5.98 14.74
N ASP A 154 3.27 4.87 14.47
CA ASP A 154 3.14 4.04 13.23
C ASP A 154 3.25 4.86 11.93
N VAL A 155 4.13 5.87 11.89
CA VAL A 155 4.21 6.83 10.78
C VAL A 155 4.63 6.15 9.47
N TYR A 156 5.62 5.25 9.52
CA TYR A 156 6.11 4.50 8.36
C TYR A 156 5.83 2.99 8.46
N THR A 157 4.84 2.61 9.21
CA THR A 157 4.47 1.20 9.38
C THR A 157 3.87 0.65 8.09
N SER A 158 4.31 -0.53 7.72
CA SER A 158 3.83 -1.29 6.56
C SER A 158 3.44 -2.71 6.96
N ILE A 159 2.58 -3.34 6.14
CA ILE A 159 2.15 -4.71 6.33
C ILE A 159 2.81 -5.55 5.23
N HIS A 160 3.46 -6.64 5.64
CA HIS A 160 4.03 -7.63 4.74
C HIS A 160 3.33 -8.97 4.96
N ILE A 161 2.86 -9.57 3.86
CA ILE A 161 2.12 -10.83 3.88
C ILE A 161 2.97 -11.85 3.14
N GLU A 162 3.42 -12.87 3.85
CA GLU A 162 4.11 -14.03 3.28
C GLU A 162 3.16 -15.22 3.23
N GLU A 163 3.22 -15.95 2.14
CA GLU A 163 2.42 -17.15 1.94
C GLU A 163 3.35 -18.35 1.79
N TYR A 164 3.14 -19.33 2.63
CA TYR A 164 3.88 -20.58 2.62
C TYR A 164 2.90 -21.69 2.27
N GLU A 165 3.19 -22.40 1.19
CA GLU A 165 2.41 -23.55 0.76
C GLU A 165 3.24 -24.83 0.92
N ILE A 166 2.67 -25.82 1.56
CA ILE A 166 3.28 -27.13 1.72
C ILE A 166 2.29 -28.21 1.30
N GLU A 167 2.77 -29.20 0.55
CA GLU A 167 1.97 -30.30 0.09
C GLU A 167 2.62 -31.63 0.51
N ALA A 168 1.87 -32.47 1.19
CA ALA A 168 2.28 -33.85 1.49
C ALA A 168 1.88 -34.76 0.33
N ARG A 169 2.84 -35.47 -0.26
CA ARG A 169 2.66 -36.31 -1.46
C ARG A 169 2.87 -37.78 -1.14
N ASP A 170 2.23 -38.64 -1.91
CA ASP A 170 2.53 -40.07 -1.90
C ASP A 170 3.83 -40.34 -2.65
N THR A 171 4.79 -40.95 -1.96
CA THR A 171 6.07 -41.38 -2.55
C THR A 171 6.17 -42.90 -2.62
N LYS A 172 7.15 -43.41 -3.39
CA LYS A 172 7.43 -44.86 -3.46
C LYS A 172 7.86 -45.47 -2.13
N LEU A 173 8.30 -44.64 -1.18
CA LEU A 173 8.72 -45.07 0.16
C LEU A 173 7.61 -44.95 1.20
N GLY A 174 6.45 -44.42 0.80
CA GLY A 174 5.29 -44.17 1.67
C GLY A 174 4.78 -42.74 1.54
N PRO A 175 3.64 -42.40 2.15
CA PRO A 175 3.10 -41.05 2.16
C PRO A 175 4.02 -40.12 2.99
N GLU A 176 4.17 -38.89 2.52
CA GLU A 176 4.77 -37.80 3.31
C GLU A 176 3.79 -37.33 4.37
N GLU A 177 4.28 -36.93 5.51
CA GLU A 177 3.49 -36.42 6.62
C GLU A 177 4.02 -35.06 7.07
N ILE A 178 3.11 -34.16 7.44
CA ILE A 178 3.46 -32.91 8.10
C ILE A 178 3.58 -33.22 9.59
N THR A 179 4.81 -33.33 10.10
CA THR A 179 5.07 -33.74 11.48
C THR A 179 6.31 -33.05 12.05
N ARG A 180 6.33 -32.88 13.36
CA ARG A 180 7.52 -32.44 14.11
C ARG A 180 8.55 -33.55 14.30
N ASP A 181 8.12 -34.81 14.22
CA ASP A 181 9.00 -35.99 14.38
C ASP A 181 9.82 -36.23 13.10
N ILE A 182 10.92 -35.49 12.97
CA ILE A 182 11.80 -35.51 11.82
C ILE A 182 13.06 -36.31 12.19
N PRO A 183 13.32 -37.48 11.61
CA PRO A 183 14.57 -38.22 11.80
C PRO A 183 15.76 -37.34 11.41
N SER A 184 16.81 -37.36 12.19
CA SER A 184 18.05 -36.60 11.95
C SER A 184 17.99 -35.06 12.09
N ALA A 185 16.87 -34.48 12.49
CA ALA A 185 16.81 -33.07 12.85
C ALA A 185 17.30 -32.85 14.30
N SER A 186 18.07 -31.78 14.54
CA SER A 186 18.45 -31.41 15.90
C SER A 186 17.24 -30.80 16.64
N SER A 187 17.24 -30.94 17.97
CA SER A 187 16.19 -30.36 18.81
C SER A 187 16.07 -28.84 18.66
N ASP A 188 17.21 -28.17 18.39
CA ASP A 188 17.24 -26.73 18.19
C ASP A 188 16.62 -26.29 16.84
N SER A 189 16.69 -27.15 15.81
CA SER A 189 16.12 -26.86 14.49
C SER A 189 14.60 -26.94 14.45
N ILE A 190 14.00 -27.70 15.39
CA ILE A 190 12.56 -27.97 15.43
C ILE A 190 11.85 -27.34 16.63
N LYS A 191 12.56 -26.59 17.48
CA LYS A 191 12.00 -26.03 18.71
C LYS A 191 10.83 -25.07 18.48
N ASP A 192 10.86 -24.36 17.34
CA ASP A 192 9.85 -23.36 16.96
C ASP A 192 8.75 -23.94 16.06
N LEU A 193 8.72 -25.29 15.87
CA LEU A 193 7.64 -26.00 15.19
C LEU A 193 6.62 -26.50 16.20
N ASP A 194 5.33 -26.31 15.92
CA ASP A 194 4.19 -26.78 16.73
C ASP A 194 3.93 -28.28 16.57
#